data_1bedebf837bae269b0ff5021a03cc401
#
_entry.id   1bedebf837bae269b0ff5021a03cc401
#
_cell.length_a   1.000
_cell.length_b   1.000
_cell.length_c   1.000
_cell.angle_alpha   90.00
_cell.angle_beta   90.00
_cell.angle_gamma   90.00
#
_symmetry.space_group_name_H-M   'P 1'
#
loop_
_entity.id
_entity.type
_entity.pdbx_description
1 polymer ?
#
loop_
_entity_poly.entity_id
_entity_poly.type
_entity_poly.pdbx_seq_one_letter_code
_entity_poly.pdbx_strand_id
1 'polypeptide(L)'
;EYIAASGADIVCVQELKAQEADLSDEMKNPHGMHGHWHCAEKRGYSGVAVYSKRAPDHVQIGMGIEEFDREGRFVRCDFGKLSVISLYLPSGTSAPERQELKYRFLDAFYPMLEAMKAEGRDIVVCGDWNIAHQNIDLKNWKGNQKNSGFLPEEREWIGKVIHKLGWTDMWRTLYPDV
;
A
#
# COMPACT_ATOMS: atom_id res chain seq x y z
N GLU A 1 -1.28 0.39 -21.74
CA GLU A 1 -1.85 1.67 -22.28
C GLU A 1 -1.93 2.75 -21.21
N TYR A 2 -2.57 2.50 -20.04
CA TYR A 2 -2.74 3.51 -18.98
C TYR A 2 -1.41 4.05 -18.44
N ILE A 3 -0.44 3.18 -18.15
CA ILE A 3 0.89 3.58 -17.64
C ILE A 3 1.57 4.55 -18.61
N ALA A 4 1.56 4.25 -19.90
CA ALA A 4 2.15 5.14 -20.91
C ALA A 4 1.40 6.47 -21.03
N ALA A 5 0.07 6.44 -20.98
CA ALA A 5 -0.77 7.64 -21.10
C ALA A 5 -0.68 8.56 -19.88
N SER A 6 -0.42 8.02 -18.70
CA SER A 6 -0.34 8.80 -17.46
C SER A 6 0.85 9.76 -17.42
N GLY A 7 1.91 9.46 -18.16
CA GLY A 7 3.17 10.22 -18.11
C GLY A 7 3.93 10.11 -16.78
N ALA A 8 3.42 9.32 -15.81
CA ALA A 8 3.99 9.19 -14.48
C ALA A 8 5.42 8.65 -14.51
N ASP A 9 6.27 9.14 -13.62
CA ASP A 9 7.64 8.64 -13.47
C ASP A 9 7.70 7.37 -12.64
N ILE A 10 6.76 7.22 -11.69
CA ILE A 10 6.62 6.05 -10.81
C ILE A 10 5.14 5.67 -10.73
N VAL A 11 4.84 4.38 -10.85
CA VAL A 11 3.49 3.83 -10.77
C VAL A 11 3.47 2.71 -9.74
N CYS A 12 2.59 2.83 -8.74
CA CYS A 12 2.31 1.80 -7.74
C CYS A 12 1.05 1.03 -8.13
N VAL A 13 1.12 -0.29 -8.08
CA VAL A 13 0.00 -1.18 -8.45
C VAL A 13 -0.27 -2.15 -7.31
N GLN A 14 -1.55 -2.40 -7.04
CA GLN A 14 -2.02 -3.36 -6.06
C GLN A 14 -2.92 -4.40 -6.73
N GLU A 15 -3.12 -5.52 -6.06
CA GLU A 15 -3.93 -6.64 -6.56
C GLU A 15 -3.45 -7.19 -7.91
N LEU A 16 -2.16 -7.47 -8.04
CA LEU A 16 -1.59 -8.08 -9.26
C LEU A 16 -2.28 -9.39 -9.62
N LYS A 17 -2.65 -10.18 -8.59
CA LYS A 17 -3.31 -11.51 -8.73
C LYS A 17 -2.56 -12.44 -9.69
N ALA A 18 -1.25 -12.27 -9.81
CA ALA A 18 -0.37 -13.00 -10.69
C ALA A 18 0.83 -13.56 -9.92
N GLN A 19 1.42 -14.62 -10.46
CA GLN A 19 2.72 -15.12 -10.02
C GLN A 19 3.79 -14.53 -10.93
N GLU A 20 5.03 -14.50 -10.47
CA GLU A 20 6.14 -13.98 -11.29
C GLU A 20 6.26 -14.71 -12.63
N ALA A 21 6.01 -16.03 -12.64
CA ALA A 21 6.03 -16.83 -13.86
C ALA A 21 4.89 -16.51 -14.86
N ASP A 22 3.82 -15.87 -14.37
CA ASP A 22 2.68 -15.47 -15.20
C ASP A 22 2.90 -14.07 -15.84
N LEU A 23 3.92 -13.32 -15.39
CA LEU A 23 4.22 -11.99 -15.90
C LEU A 23 5.00 -12.09 -17.22
N SER A 24 4.43 -11.55 -18.29
CA SER A 24 5.15 -11.38 -19.56
C SER A 24 6.27 -10.35 -19.44
N ASP A 25 7.21 -10.34 -20.39
CA ASP A 25 8.29 -9.36 -20.42
C ASP A 25 7.76 -7.91 -20.48
N GLU A 26 6.65 -7.70 -21.21
CA GLU A 26 5.97 -6.40 -21.26
C GLU A 26 5.33 -6.02 -19.91
N MET A 27 4.81 -6.99 -19.15
CA MET A 27 4.29 -6.75 -17.80
C MET A 27 5.42 -6.46 -16.80
N LYS A 28 6.57 -7.11 -16.96
CA LYS A 28 7.73 -6.88 -16.11
C LYS A 28 8.37 -5.52 -16.34
N ASN A 29 8.41 -5.06 -17.58
CA ASN A 29 9.06 -3.81 -17.98
C ASN A 29 8.18 -3.00 -18.93
N PRO A 30 6.99 -2.55 -18.51
CA PRO A 30 6.05 -1.86 -19.38
C PRO A 30 6.67 -0.55 -19.91
N HIS A 31 6.72 -0.40 -21.22
CA HIS A 31 7.28 0.78 -21.88
C HIS A 31 8.72 1.12 -21.44
N GLY A 32 9.54 0.11 -21.14
CA GLY A 32 10.92 0.29 -20.70
C GLY A 32 11.08 0.72 -19.24
N MET A 33 10.01 0.73 -18.45
CA MET A 33 10.08 0.98 -17.01
C MET A 33 10.70 -0.21 -16.28
N HIS A 34 11.35 0.08 -15.17
CA HIS A 34 11.88 -0.94 -14.25
C HIS A 34 10.76 -1.38 -13.31
N GLY A 35 10.39 -2.66 -13.36
CA GLY A 35 9.36 -3.25 -12.51
C GLY A 35 9.96 -4.00 -11.32
N HIS A 36 9.36 -3.81 -10.14
CA HIS A 36 9.65 -4.54 -8.91
C HIS A 36 8.32 -4.94 -8.28
N TRP A 37 8.14 -6.22 -8.02
CA TRP A 37 6.86 -6.78 -7.55
C TRP A 37 7.05 -7.73 -6.39
N HIS A 38 6.01 -7.85 -5.60
CA HIS A 38 5.86 -8.83 -4.54
C HIS A 38 4.59 -9.62 -4.79
N CYS A 39 4.71 -10.82 -5.35
CA CYS A 39 3.59 -11.72 -5.59
C CYS A 39 3.24 -12.49 -4.32
N ALA A 40 1.94 -12.80 -4.13
CA ALA A 40 1.54 -13.71 -3.07
C ALA A 40 1.90 -15.16 -3.40
N GLU A 41 2.14 -15.99 -2.40
CA GLU A 41 2.32 -17.45 -2.60
C GLU A 41 1.04 -18.09 -3.15
N LYS A 42 -0.12 -17.61 -2.68
CA LYS A 42 -1.43 -18.08 -3.18
C LYS A 42 -1.68 -17.51 -4.57
N ARG A 43 -1.91 -18.40 -5.54
CA ARG A 43 -2.24 -18.02 -6.93
C ARG A 43 -3.52 -17.20 -7.03
N GLY A 44 -3.51 -16.20 -7.92
CA GLY A 44 -4.67 -15.36 -8.18
C GLY A 44 -5.07 -14.44 -7.03
N TYR A 45 -4.16 -14.14 -6.12
CA TYR A 45 -4.43 -13.39 -4.89
C TYR A 45 -3.42 -12.27 -4.67
N SER A 46 -3.89 -11.12 -4.15
CA SER A 46 -3.04 -10.01 -3.69
C SER A 46 -1.93 -9.62 -4.68
N GLY A 47 -0.76 -9.26 -4.18
CA GLY A 47 0.40 -8.83 -4.95
C GLY A 47 0.45 -7.33 -5.18
N VAL A 48 1.64 -6.75 -5.08
CA VAL A 48 1.90 -5.33 -5.33
C VAL A 48 3.11 -5.15 -6.23
N ALA A 49 3.19 -3.99 -6.92
CA ALA A 49 4.34 -3.63 -7.73
C ALA A 49 4.63 -2.14 -7.67
N VAL A 50 5.89 -1.81 -7.94
CA VAL A 50 6.35 -0.45 -8.28
C VAL A 50 7.01 -0.51 -9.64
N TYR A 51 6.57 0.34 -10.56
CA TYR A 51 7.22 0.57 -11.85
C TYR A 51 7.80 1.97 -11.88
N SER A 52 9.02 2.13 -12.38
CA SER A 52 9.69 3.43 -12.44
C SER A 52 10.47 3.62 -13.73
N LYS A 53 10.48 4.85 -14.29
CA LYS A 53 11.30 5.19 -15.46
C LYS A 53 12.80 5.11 -15.17
N ARG A 54 13.20 5.48 -13.96
CA ARG A 54 14.57 5.35 -13.47
C ARG A 54 14.70 4.09 -12.62
N ALA A 55 15.80 3.37 -12.74
CA ALA A 55 16.12 2.27 -11.84
C ALA A 55 16.26 2.78 -10.39
N PRO A 56 15.65 2.11 -9.39
CA PRO A 56 15.84 2.47 -8.00
C PRO A 56 17.26 2.17 -7.52
N ASP A 57 17.76 2.95 -6.56
CA ASP A 57 19.05 2.74 -5.94
C ASP A 57 19.02 1.54 -4.97
N HIS A 58 17.85 1.30 -4.36
CA HIS A 58 17.59 0.17 -3.46
C HIS A 58 16.15 -0.30 -3.60
N VAL A 59 15.92 -1.59 -3.44
CA VAL A 59 14.60 -2.22 -3.45
C VAL A 59 14.45 -3.11 -2.23
N GLN A 60 13.35 -2.94 -1.50
CA GLN A 60 12.93 -3.83 -0.43
C GLN A 60 11.63 -4.52 -0.83
N ILE A 61 11.65 -5.85 -0.86
CA ILE A 61 10.48 -6.70 -1.09
C ILE A 61 10.04 -7.28 0.24
N GLY A 62 8.79 -7.01 0.60
CA GLY A 62 8.21 -7.47 1.86
C GLY A 62 8.58 -6.61 3.06
N MET A 63 7.95 -6.93 4.17
CA MET A 63 8.10 -6.24 5.47
C MET A 63 9.10 -6.95 6.39
N GLY A 64 9.59 -8.14 6.03
CA GLY A 64 10.39 -9.00 6.89
C GLY A 64 9.55 -9.80 7.89
N ILE A 65 8.24 -9.91 7.66
CA ILE A 65 7.29 -10.66 8.50
C ILE A 65 6.61 -11.71 7.63
N GLU A 66 6.98 -12.98 7.82
CA GLU A 66 6.58 -14.11 6.98
C GLU A 66 5.06 -14.18 6.75
N GLU A 67 4.26 -13.98 7.81
CA GLU A 67 2.79 -14.02 7.73
C GLU A 67 2.23 -13.05 6.68
N PHE A 68 2.81 -11.86 6.57
CA PHE A 68 2.37 -10.83 5.63
C PHE A 68 3.08 -10.93 4.29
N ASP A 69 4.35 -11.33 4.31
CA ASP A 69 5.16 -11.42 3.10
C ASP A 69 4.67 -12.54 2.16
N ARG A 70 4.12 -13.63 2.71
CA ARG A 70 3.43 -14.67 1.93
C ARG A 70 2.24 -14.15 1.11
N GLU A 71 1.68 -13.00 1.49
CA GLU A 71 0.54 -12.41 0.80
C GLU A 71 0.92 -11.33 -0.22
N GLY A 72 2.21 -10.98 -0.37
CA GLY A 72 2.68 -10.04 -1.38
C GLY A 72 2.09 -8.64 -1.22
N ARG A 73 2.42 -7.93 -0.13
CA ARG A 73 1.71 -6.70 0.27
C ARG A 73 2.54 -5.44 0.28
N PHE A 74 3.85 -5.54 0.08
CA PHE A 74 4.76 -4.43 0.29
C PHE A 74 5.95 -4.48 -0.67
N VAL A 75 6.17 -3.38 -1.39
CA VAL A 75 7.40 -3.11 -2.15
C VAL A 75 7.82 -1.67 -1.89
N ARG A 76 9.06 -1.45 -1.52
CA ARG A 76 9.68 -0.13 -1.40
C ARG A 76 10.80 0.01 -2.42
N CYS A 77 10.81 1.13 -3.12
CA CYS A 77 11.88 1.53 -4.04
C CYS A 77 12.44 2.89 -3.60
N ASP A 78 13.75 2.98 -3.47
CA ASP A 78 14.46 4.21 -3.08
C ASP A 78 15.12 4.87 -4.29
N PHE A 79 15.01 6.19 -4.38
CA PHE A 79 15.52 7.03 -5.47
C PHE A 79 16.20 8.27 -4.88
N GLY A 80 17.50 8.19 -4.57
CA GLY A 80 18.17 9.26 -3.84
C GLY A 80 17.54 9.47 -2.46
N LYS A 81 16.98 10.65 -2.18
CA LYS A 81 16.27 10.95 -0.92
C LYS A 81 14.79 10.54 -0.91
N LEU A 82 14.21 10.22 -2.06
CA LEU A 82 12.83 9.79 -2.18
C LEU A 82 12.72 8.29 -1.99
N SER A 83 11.74 7.84 -1.22
CA SER A 83 11.28 6.45 -1.16
C SER A 83 9.83 6.37 -1.58
N VAL A 84 9.49 5.43 -2.44
CA VAL A 84 8.11 5.16 -2.86
C VAL A 84 7.75 3.73 -2.50
N ILE A 85 6.61 3.57 -1.85
CA ILE A 85 6.13 2.30 -1.34
C ILE A 85 4.78 1.98 -2.00
N SER A 86 4.65 0.79 -2.56
CA SER A 86 3.38 0.21 -2.94
C SER A 86 2.91 -0.73 -1.84
N LEU A 87 1.75 -0.42 -1.26
CA LEU A 87 1.15 -1.11 -0.12
C LEU A 87 -0.22 -1.67 -0.48
N TYR A 88 -0.51 -2.90 -0.05
CA TYR A 88 -1.85 -3.46 -0.06
C TYR A 88 -2.20 -4.00 1.32
N LEU A 89 -2.90 -3.20 2.10
CA LEU A 89 -3.29 -3.53 3.46
C LEU A 89 -4.38 -4.62 3.45
N PRO A 90 -4.32 -5.63 4.34
CA PRO A 90 -5.33 -6.69 4.35
C PRO A 90 -6.75 -6.17 4.48
N SER A 91 -7.69 -6.76 3.74
CA SER A 91 -9.12 -6.59 3.97
C SER A 91 -9.59 -7.58 5.05
N GLY A 92 -10.45 -7.13 5.95
CA GLY A 92 -11.06 -7.97 6.98
C GLY A 92 -12.47 -8.48 6.64
N THR A 93 -12.95 -8.25 5.40
CA THR A 93 -14.36 -8.45 5.07
C THR A 93 -14.79 -9.91 4.90
N SER A 94 -13.87 -10.83 4.56
CA SER A 94 -14.22 -12.17 4.13
C SER A 94 -14.45 -13.17 5.28
N ALA A 95 -13.87 -12.95 6.44
CA ALA A 95 -14.00 -13.81 7.61
C ALA A 95 -13.43 -13.13 8.86
N PRO A 96 -13.84 -13.53 10.09
CA PRO A 96 -13.29 -12.99 11.34
C PRO A 96 -11.76 -13.10 11.44
N GLU A 97 -11.18 -14.21 11.00
CA GLU A 97 -9.73 -14.44 11.00
C GLU A 97 -8.99 -13.43 10.11
N ARG A 98 -9.63 -12.94 9.04
CA ARG A 98 -9.08 -11.89 8.18
C ARG A 98 -9.06 -10.53 8.88
N GLN A 99 -10.05 -10.24 9.70
CA GLN A 99 -10.04 -9.02 10.52
C GLN A 99 -8.96 -9.08 11.60
N GLU A 100 -8.74 -10.23 12.22
CA GLU A 100 -7.65 -10.44 13.18
C GLU A 100 -6.28 -10.28 12.52
N LEU A 101 -6.09 -10.87 11.33
CA LEU A 101 -4.88 -10.68 10.53
C LEU A 101 -4.65 -9.20 10.22
N LYS A 102 -5.69 -8.48 9.84
CA LYS A 102 -5.62 -7.05 9.58
C LYS A 102 -5.14 -6.27 10.80
N TYR A 103 -5.68 -6.54 11.98
CA TYR A 103 -5.22 -5.91 13.22
C TYR A 103 -3.75 -6.21 13.51
N ARG A 104 -3.31 -7.46 13.38
CA ARG A 104 -1.88 -7.80 13.53
C ARG A 104 -1.00 -7.08 12.52
N PHE A 105 -1.48 -6.91 11.29
CA PHE A 105 -0.78 -6.12 10.27
C PHE A 105 -0.65 -4.64 10.69
N LEU A 106 -1.73 -4.03 11.17
CA LEU A 106 -1.73 -2.64 11.64
C LEU A 106 -0.76 -2.45 12.81
N ASP A 107 -0.76 -3.39 13.77
CA ASP A 107 0.14 -3.37 14.93
C ASP A 107 1.61 -3.49 14.52
N ALA A 108 1.92 -4.32 13.53
CA ALA A 108 3.28 -4.48 13.00
C ALA A 108 3.71 -3.31 12.11
N PHE A 109 2.79 -2.71 11.35
CA PHE A 109 3.10 -1.66 10.41
C PHE A 109 3.27 -0.29 11.08
N TYR A 110 2.61 -0.04 12.21
CA TYR A 110 2.72 1.23 12.93
C TYR A 110 4.16 1.58 13.33
N PRO A 111 4.92 0.69 14.02
CA PRO A 111 6.33 0.98 14.33
C PRO A 111 7.22 1.08 13.09
N MET A 112 6.88 0.43 11.97
CA MET A 112 7.59 0.61 10.72
C MET A 112 7.40 2.03 10.17
N LEU A 113 6.16 2.55 10.18
CA LEU A 113 5.86 3.92 9.78
C LEU A 113 6.58 4.94 10.69
N GLU A 114 6.66 4.68 11.98
CA GLU A 114 7.43 5.51 12.93
C GLU A 114 8.92 5.52 12.58
N ALA A 115 9.51 4.35 12.34
CA ALA A 115 10.91 4.20 11.95
C ALA A 115 11.19 4.92 10.61
N MET A 116 10.31 4.80 9.62
CA MET A 116 10.42 5.50 8.33
C MET A 116 10.45 7.02 8.51
N LYS A 117 9.64 7.59 9.41
CA LYS A 117 9.69 9.03 9.71
C LYS A 117 11.05 9.46 10.27
N ALA A 118 11.71 8.60 11.03
CA ALA A 118 13.03 8.89 11.60
C ALA A 118 14.18 8.81 10.58
N GLU A 119 13.96 8.24 9.40
CA GLU A 119 14.99 8.14 8.34
C GLU A 119 15.41 9.51 7.77
N GLY A 120 14.59 10.55 7.92
CA GLY A 120 14.85 11.86 7.33
C GLY A 120 14.79 11.88 5.79
N ARG A 121 14.02 10.97 5.20
CA ARG A 121 13.77 10.84 3.76
C ARG A 121 12.39 11.37 3.41
N ASP A 122 12.21 11.74 2.15
CA ASP A 122 10.89 11.98 1.59
C ASP A 122 10.27 10.62 1.25
N ILE A 123 9.21 10.24 1.95
CA ILE A 123 8.59 8.92 1.78
C ILE A 123 7.14 9.08 1.35
N VAL A 124 6.78 8.42 0.25
CA VAL A 124 5.41 8.34 -0.27
C VAL A 124 4.93 6.91 -0.19
N VAL A 125 3.84 6.67 0.53
CA VAL A 125 3.17 5.38 0.60
C VAL A 125 1.90 5.46 -0.24
N CYS A 126 1.90 4.77 -1.38
CA CYS A 126 0.76 4.64 -2.27
C CYS A 126 0.13 3.27 -2.09
N GLY A 127 -1.18 3.19 -2.05
CA GLY A 127 -1.77 1.87 -2.01
C GLY A 127 -3.24 1.82 -1.61
N ASP A 128 -3.73 0.61 -1.53
CA ASP A 128 -5.04 0.33 -0.96
C ASP A 128 -4.89 0.04 0.54
N TRP A 129 -5.29 1.01 1.34
CA TRP A 129 -5.22 0.91 2.81
C TRP A 129 -6.36 0.10 3.41
N ASN A 130 -7.38 -0.23 2.63
CA ASN A 130 -8.59 -0.92 3.09
C ASN A 130 -9.23 -0.29 4.34
N ILE A 131 -9.02 1.01 4.54
CA ILE A 131 -9.59 1.82 5.62
C ILE A 131 -9.99 3.19 5.06
N ALA A 132 -11.25 3.57 5.24
CA ALA A 132 -11.71 4.94 5.09
C ALA A 132 -11.59 5.67 6.44
N HIS A 133 -10.88 6.80 6.47
CA HIS A 133 -10.57 7.50 7.72
C HIS A 133 -11.76 8.30 8.25
N GLN A 134 -12.31 9.16 7.42
CA GLN A 134 -13.37 10.10 7.81
C GLN A 134 -14.71 9.75 7.16
N ASN A 135 -15.78 10.36 7.65
CA ASN A 135 -17.11 10.14 7.09
C ASN A 135 -17.24 10.58 5.63
N ILE A 136 -16.48 11.60 5.23
CA ILE A 136 -16.44 12.09 3.86
C ILE A 136 -15.77 11.09 2.89
N ASP A 137 -14.90 10.20 3.41
CA ASP A 137 -14.19 9.21 2.61
C ASP A 137 -15.05 8.03 2.18
N LEU A 138 -16.32 7.96 2.66
CA LEU A 138 -17.20 6.83 2.40
C LEU A 138 -18.65 7.28 2.20
N LYS A 139 -19.17 7.11 0.98
CA LYS A 139 -20.53 7.56 0.63
C LYS A 139 -21.62 7.05 1.57
N ASN A 140 -21.57 5.80 2.00
CA ASN A 140 -22.56 5.19 2.92
C ASN A 140 -21.97 4.93 4.30
N TRP A 141 -21.27 5.93 4.86
CA TRP A 141 -20.56 5.78 6.13
C TRP A 141 -21.46 5.37 7.30
N LYS A 142 -22.73 5.83 7.34
CA LYS A 142 -23.67 5.50 8.43
C LYS A 142 -23.96 4.00 8.50
N GLY A 143 -24.10 3.35 7.34
CA GLY A 143 -24.35 1.90 7.25
C GLY A 143 -23.10 1.05 7.44
N ASN A 144 -21.91 1.64 7.34
CA ASN A 144 -20.65 0.91 7.36
C ASN A 144 -19.89 0.96 8.70
N GLN A 145 -20.40 1.60 9.73
CA GLN A 145 -19.70 1.79 11.01
C GLN A 145 -19.32 0.48 11.74
N LYS A 146 -19.93 -0.64 11.35
CA LYS A 146 -19.65 -1.98 11.91
C LYS A 146 -18.96 -2.90 10.89
N ASN A 147 -18.54 -2.37 9.75
CA ASN A 147 -17.94 -3.14 8.69
C ASN A 147 -16.41 -2.90 8.65
N SER A 148 -15.65 -3.96 8.32
CA SER A 148 -14.23 -3.83 8.06
C SER A 148 -13.95 -2.75 7.01
N GLY A 149 -12.90 -1.97 7.24
CA GLY A 149 -12.58 -0.79 6.45
C GLY A 149 -13.16 0.51 7.02
N PHE A 150 -14.08 0.44 7.99
CA PHE A 150 -14.64 1.62 8.63
C PHE A 150 -14.94 1.44 10.13
N LEU A 151 -14.33 0.43 10.74
CA LEU A 151 -14.43 0.20 12.18
C LEU A 151 -13.78 1.34 12.96
N PRO A 152 -14.30 1.70 14.16
CA PRO A 152 -13.72 2.76 14.99
C PRO A 152 -12.22 2.59 15.23
N GLU A 153 -11.76 1.37 15.50
CA GLU A 153 -10.36 1.05 15.79
C GLU A 153 -9.46 1.26 14.56
N GLU A 154 -9.93 0.91 13.38
CA GLU A 154 -9.21 1.12 12.11
C GLU A 154 -9.06 2.61 11.81
N ARG A 155 -10.13 3.37 11.98
CA ARG A 155 -10.14 4.83 11.80
C ARG A 155 -9.25 5.55 12.82
N GLU A 156 -9.27 5.09 14.08
CA GLU A 156 -8.38 5.60 15.13
C GLU A 156 -6.92 5.33 14.79
N TRP A 157 -6.62 4.15 14.22
CA TRP A 157 -5.27 3.80 13.79
C TRP A 157 -4.74 4.77 12.70
N ILE A 158 -5.53 5.04 11.64
CA ILE A 158 -5.17 6.06 10.63
C ILE A 158 -5.00 7.42 11.29
N GLY A 159 -5.88 7.80 12.20
CA GLY A 159 -5.77 9.05 12.98
C GLY A 159 -4.45 9.14 13.75
N LYS A 160 -4.00 8.05 14.36
CA LYS A 160 -2.69 7.99 15.04
C LYS A 160 -1.52 8.16 14.05
N VAL A 161 -1.57 7.52 12.89
CA VAL A 161 -0.56 7.67 11.83
C VAL A 161 -0.43 9.13 11.40
N ILE A 162 -1.54 9.80 11.17
CA ILE A 162 -1.56 11.21 10.74
C ILE A 162 -1.16 12.14 11.89
N HIS A 163 -1.84 12.07 13.04
CA HIS A 163 -1.72 13.09 14.08
C HIS A 163 -0.60 12.85 15.08
N LYS A 164 -0.23 11.57 15.33
CA LYS A 164 0.86 11.25 16.27
C LYS A 164 2.20 11.04 15.57
N LEU A 165 2.23 10.27 14.48
CA LEU A 165 3.45 10.06 13.71
C LEU A 165 3.76 11.20 12.74
N GLY A 166 2.78 12.07 12.43
CA GLY A 166 2.97 13.21 11.55
C GLY A 166 3.06 12.86 10.06
N TRP A 167 2.38 11.78 9.63
CA TRP A 167 2.17 11.52 8.23
C TRP A 167 1.08 12.42 7.67
N THR A 168 1.10 12.65 6.37
CA THR A 168 0.14 13.54 5.69
C THR A 168 -0.72 12.73 4.74
N ASP A 169 -2.04 12.81 4.91
CA ASP A 169 -2.98 12.38 3.87
C ASP A 169 -3.00 13.46 2.77
N MET A 170 -2.29 13.16 1.68
CA MET A 170 -2.13 14.09 0.57
C MET A 170 -3.43 14.38 -0.16
N TRP A 171 -4.29 13.34 -0.33
CA TRP A 171 -5.59 13.54 -0.96
C TRP A 171 -6.45 14.49 -0.15
N ARG A 172 -6.59 14.24 1.14
CA ARG A 172 -7.40 15.06 2.04
C ARG A 172 -6.84 16.47 2.23
N THR A 173 -5.51 16.61 2.14
CA THR A 173 -4.85 17.92 2.19
C THR A 173 -5.14 18.76 0.93
N LEU A 174 -5.12 18.13 -0.24
CA LEU A 174 -5.39 18.81 -1.52
C LEU A 174 -6.87 19.04 -1.77
N TYR A 175 -7.72 18.14 -1.28
CA TYR A 175 -9.16 18.12 -1.53
C TYR A 175 -9.93 17.93 -0.21
N PRO A 176 -9.95 18.93 0.68
CA PRO A 176 -10.51 18.78 2.03
C PRO A 176 -12.02 18.47 2.04
N ASP A 177 -12.74 18.90 1.02
CA ASP A 177 -14.19 18.84 0.94
C ASP A 177 -14.74 17.87 -0.14
N VAL A 178 -13.86 17.05 -0.77
CA VAL A 178 -14.25 16.14 -1.88
C VAL A 178 -14.34 14.70 -1.42
#